data_9f6a9f35e10fa041d49b018a7b08ecb6
#
_entry.id   9f6a9f35e10fa041d49b018a7b08ecb6
#
_cell.length_a   1.000
_cell.length_b   1.000
_cell.length_c   1.000
_cell.angle_alpha   90.00
_cell.angle_beta   90.00
_cell.angle_gamma   90.00
#
_symmetry.space_group_name_H-M   'P 1'
#
loop_
_entity.id
_entity.type
_entity.pdbx_description
1 polymer ?
#
loop_
_entity_poly.entity_id
_entity_poly.type
_entity_poly.pdbx_seq_one_letter_code
_entity_poly.pdbx_strand_id
1 'polypeptide(L)'
;IIFLTAFGLVMIYSASSYSAQLSKAYNGNGAYFMQRQAGIAAVGLVAMLIISKIDYHIFARFSVFAYLMSYILMIAVSLVGREVNGKKRWLGVGPLSFQPTEFVKIALIVLLAAVITTMGMKINKWKNMGYVVALTLPIAGLVAMNNLSSGIIVCGIAFVMLFVSCKVKWPFFSIGALGLTTLAFAGP
;
A
#
# COMPACT_ATOMS: atom_id res chain seq x y z
N ILE A 1 -8.88 12.43 -8.13
CA ILE A 1 -7.79 12.65 -7.16
C ILE A 1 -7.93 14.01 -6.51
N ILE A 2 -7.92 15.13 -7.27
CA ILE A 2 -7.98 16.50 -6.74
C ILE A 2 -9.19 16.70 -5.81
N PHE A 3 -10.39 16.28 -6.23
CA PHE A 3 -11.60 16.36 -5.40
C PHE A 3 -11.44 15.63 -4.07
N LEU A 4 -10.94 14.39 -4.08
CA LEU A 4 -10.73 13.60 -2.86
C LEU A 4 -9.66 14.21 -1.96
N THR A 5 -8.60 14.79 -2.55
CA THR A 5 -7.56 15.49 -1.78
C THR A 5 -8.13 16.74 -1.10
N ALA A 6 -8.88 17.55 -1.83
CA ALA A 6 -9.53 18.74 -1.28
C ALA A 6 -10.53 18.38 -0.16
N PHE A 7 -11.37 17.37 -0.39
CA PHE A 7 -12.30 16.86 0.61
C PHE A 7 -11.56 16.35 1.87
N GLY A 8 -10.47 15.60 1.69
CA GLY A 8 -9.63 15.13 2.79
C GLY A 8 -9.03 16.26 3.61
N LEU A 9 -8.58 17.35 2.98
CA LEU A 9 -8.05 18.54 3.69
C LEU A 9 -9.13 19.21 4.55
N VAL A 10 -10.36 19.34 4.03
CA VAL A 10 -11.49 19.90 4.79
C VAL A 10 -11.82 19.01 5.98
N MET A 11 -11.84 17.69 5.79
CA MET A 11 -12.09 16.74 6.87
C MET A 11 -11.01 16.77 7.96
N ILE A 12 -9.73 16.90 7.57
CA ILE A 12 -8.63 17.06 8.53
C ILE A 12 -8.80 18.34 9.33
N TYR A 13 -9.15 19.46 8.68
CA TYR A 13 -9.41 20.71 9.37
C TYR A 13 -10.55 20.56 10.39
N SER A 14 -11.68 19.99 9.97
CA SER A 14 -12.84 19.78 10.83
C SER A 14 -12.53 18.90 12.05
N ALA A 15 -11.78 17.81 11.84
CA ALA A 15 -11.48 16.86 12.91
C ALA A 15 -10.38 17.33 13.89
N SER A 16 -9.43 18.16 13.43
CA SER A 16 -8.24 18.49 14.20
C SER A 16 -8.16 19.95 14.68
N SER A 17 -9.03 20.84 14.19
CA SER A 17 -8.98 22.26 14.51
C SER A 17 -9.09 22.55 16.01
N TYR A 18 -10.02 21.88 16.68
CA TYR A 18 -10.24 22.05 18.13
C TYR A 18 -9.03 21.60 18.96
N SER A 19 -8.49 20.40 18.68
CA SER A 19 -7.32 19.89 19.38
C SER A 19 -6.05 20.71 19.09
N ALA A 20 -5.92 21.28 17.89
CA ALA A 20 -4.80 22.15 17.54
C ALA A 20 -4.87 23.51 18.25
N GLN A 21 -6.08 24.06 18.40
CA GLN A 21 -6.29 25.32 19.14
C GLN A 21 -5.99 25.20 20.64
N LEU A 22 -6.31 24.08 21.26
CA LEU A 22 -6.05 23.81 22.67
C LEU A 22 -4.57 23.51 22.98
N SER A 23 -3.80 23.12 21.98
CA SER A 23 -2.42 22.72 22.16
C SER A 23 -1.48 23.93 22.10
N LYS A 24 -0.77 24.17 23.19
CA LYS A 24 0.31 25.19 23.27
C LYS A 24 1.43 24.94 22.25
N ALA A 25 1.63 23.69 21.84
CA ALA A 25 2.65 23.30 20.85
C ALA A 25 2.41 23.87 19.44
N TYR A 26 1.18 24.27 19.12
CA TYR A 26 0.80 24.80 17.81
C TYR A 26 0.37 26.27 17.84
N ASN A 27 0.70 26.98 18.93
CA ASN A 27 0.39 28.42 19.16
C ASN A 27 -1.09 28.76 18.91
N GLY A 28 -2.01 27.84 19.22
CA GLY A 28 -3.44 28.04 19.00
C GLY A 28 -3.88 28.04 17.54
N ASN A 29 -3.02 27.65 16.58
CA ASN A 29 -3.36 27.62 15.17
C ASN A 29 -4.21 26.39 14.82
N GLY A 30 -5.53 26.54 14.75
CA GLY A 30 -6.46 25.47 14.39
C GLY A 30 -6.26 24.90 12.98
N ALA A 31 -5.59 25.63 12.07
CA ALA A 31 -5.34 25.19 10.70
C ALA A 31 -3.98 24.47 10.53
N TYR A 32 -3.20 24.30 11.60
CA TYR A 32 -1.84 23.74 11.53
C TYR A 32 -1.77 22.40 10.77
N PHE A 33 -2.61 21.45 11.14
CA PHE A 33 -2.60 20.11 10.50
C PHE A 33 -3.06 20.17 9.04
N MET A 34 -4.06 21.00 8.73
CA MET A 34 -4.53 21.21 7.36
C MET A 34 -3.44 21.83 6.49
N GLN A 35 -2.76 22.87 6.97
CA GLN A 35 -1.68 23.55 6.22
C GLN A 35 -0.52 22.60 5.95
N ARG A 36 -0.09 21.83 6.95
CA ARG A 36 0.94 20.80 6.80
C ARG A 36 0.55 19.74 5.78
N GLN A 37 -0.67 19.23 5.86
CA GLN A 37 -1.18 18.24 4.93
C GLN A 37 -1.35 18.79 3.51
N ALA A 38 -1.79 20.05 3.39
CA ALA A 38 -1.89 20.72 2.09
C ALA A 38 -0.53 20.85 1.39
N GLY A 39 0.52 21.20 2.15
CA GLY A 39 1.88 21.23 1.61
C GLY A 39 2.35 19.85 1.11
N ILE A 40 2.15 18.79 1.90
CA ILE A 40 2.49 17.43 1.51
C ILE A 40 1.68 16.98 0.28
N ALA A 41 0.38 17.30 0.26
CA ALA A 41 -0.50 16.97 -0.86
C ALA A 41 -0.09 17.70 -2.15
N ALA A 42 0.30 18.96 -2.07
CA ALA A 42 0.80 19.72 -3.22
C ALA A 42 2.08 19.08 -3.79
N VAL A 43 3.05 18.73 -2.93
CA VAL A 43 4.26 18.00 -3.36
C VAL A 43 3.90 16.66 -3.99
N GLY A 44 2.96 15.92 -3.40
CA GLY A 44 2.48 14.64 -3.93
C GLY A 44 1.82 14.78 -5.31
N LEU A 45 1.00 15.82 -5.52
CA LEU A 45 0.38 16.10 -6.82
C LEU A 45 1.42 16.46 -7.89
N VAL A 46 2.41 17.29 -7.55
CA VAL A 46 3.52 17.61 -8.46
C VAL A 46 4.32 16.35 -8.80
N ALA A 47 4.68 15.54 -7.80
CA ALA A 47 5.37 14.27 -8.01
C ALA A 47 4.56 13.32 -8.92
N MET A 48 3.25 13.23 -8.72
CA MET A 48 2.36 12.44 -9.57
C MET A 48 2.42 12.91 -11.04
N LEU A 49 2.38 14.22 -11.29
CA LEU A 49 2.47 14.78 -12.64
C LEU A 49 3.83 14.50 -13.29
N ILE A 50 4.93 14.59 -12.53
CA ILE A 50 6.27 14.25 -13.01
C ILE A 50 6.35 12.76 -13.36
N ILE A 51 5.93 11.89 -12.44
CA ILE A 51 5.98 10.43 -12.62
C ILE A 51 5.12 10.00 -13.81
N SER A 52 3.98 10.65 -14.06
CA SER A 52 3.10 10.34 -15.18
C SER A 52 3.73 10.60 -16.56
N LYS A 53 4.82 11.37 -16.64
CA LYS A 53 5.60 11.63 -17.86
C LYS A 53 6.71 10.59 -18.11
N ILE A 54 7.02 9.78 -17.09
CA ILE A 54 8.09 8.78 -17.18
C ILE A 54 7.53 7.53 -17.89
N ASP A 55 8.34 6.95 -18.79
CA ASP A 55 7.98 5.71 -19.48
C ASP A 55 7.85 4.55 -18.47
N TYR A 56 6.69 3.89 -18.49
CA TYR A 56 6.40 2.76 -17.61
C TYR A 56 7.34 1.56 -17.80
N HIS A 57 8.01 1.43 -18.96
CA HIS A 57 9.00 0.38 -19.20
C HIS A 57 10.19 0.46 -18.23
N ILE A 58 10.52 1.67 -17.78
CA ILE A 58 11.57 1.88 -16.77
C ILE A 58 11.15 1.20 -15.46
N PHE A 59 9.91 1.45 -15.02
CA PHE A 59 9.38 0.81 -13.81
C PHE A 59 9.32 -0.71 -13.95
N ALA A 60 8.90 -1.22 -15.11
CA ALA A 60 8.87 -2.66 -15.38
C ALA A 60 10.26 -3.28 -15.28
N ARG A 61 11.30 -2.61 -15.82
CA ARG A 61 12.70 -3.08 -15.75
C ARG A 61 13.23 -3.16 -14.32
N PHE A 62 12.90 -2.18 -13.48
CA PHE A 62 13.34 -2.13 -12.08
C PHE A 62 12.41 -2.85 -11.10
N SER A 63 11.33 -3.47 -11.59
CA SER A 63 10.31 -4.09 -10.73
C SER A 63 10.85 -5.19 -9.82
N VAL A 64 11.72 -6.06 -10.34
CA VAL A 64 12.34 -7.14 -9.56
C VAL A 64 13.26 -6.57 -8.48
N PHE A 65 14.05 -5.55 -8.82
CA PHE A 65 14.92 -4.89 -7.85
C PHE A 65 14.11 -4.23 -6.73
N ALA A 66 13.04 -3.50 -7.08
CA ALA A 66 12.16 -2.87 -6.10
C ALA A 66 11.49 -3.92 -5.19
N TYR A 67 11.09 -5.06 -5.74
CA TYR A 67 10.52 -6.15 -4.97
C TYR A 67 11.52 -6.78 -4.00
N LEU A 68 12.77 -7.02 -4.42
CA LEU A 68 13.82 -7.52 -3.52
C LEU A 68 14.16 -6.50 -2.44
N MET A 69 14.21 -5.20 -2.79
CA MET A 69 14.38 -4.12 -1.82
C MET A 69 13.26 -4.10 -0.78
N SER A 70 12.04 -4.48 -1.16
CA SER A 70 10.91 -4.60 -0.23
C SER A 70 11.17 -5.60 0.89
N TYR A 71 11.82 -6.73 0.61
CA TYR A 71 12.20 -7.68 1.65
C TYR A 71 13.23 -7.10 2.61
N ILE A 72 14.26 -6.44 2.06
CA ILE A 72 15.31 -5.80 2.88
C ILE A 72 14.69 -4.76 3.80
N LEU A 73 13.80 -3.91 3.28
CA LEU A 73 13.12 -2.88 4.07
C LEU A 73 12.18 -3.48 5.13
N MET A 74 11.47 -4.58 4.82
CA MET A 74 10.60 -5.26 5.78
C MET A 74 11.39 -5.95 6.88
N ILE A 75 12.53 -6.56 6.57
CA ILE A 75 13.44 -7.12 7.58
C ILE A 75 14.04 -6.00 8.43
N ALA A 76 14.50 -4.91 7.80
CA ALA A 76 15.06 -3.77 8.51
C ALA A 76 14.05 -3.16 9.49
N VAL A 77 12.79 -2.97 9.11
CA VAL A 77 11.77 -2.43 10.03
C VAL A 77 11.47 -3.38 11.18
N SER A 78 11.53 -4.68 10.96
CA SER A 78 11.32 -5.67 12.02
C SER A 78 12.46 -5.65 13.06
N LEU A 79 13.71 -5.36 12.64
CA LEU A 79 14.89 -5.31 13.50
C LEU A 79 15.03 -3.95 14.19
N VAL A 80 15.09 -2.85 13.43
CA VAL A 80 15.43 -1.50 13.92
C VAL A 80 14.28 -0.51 13.85
N GLY A 81 13.07 -0.95 13.47
CA GLY A 81 11.91 -0.08 13.32
C GLY A 81 11.45 0.53 14.65
N ARG A 82 10.92 1.76 14.55
CA ARG A 82 10.29 2.43 15.69
C ARG A 82 8.95 1.75 16.01
N GLU A 83 8.77 1.45 17.29
CA GLU A 83 7.55 0.86 17.80
C GLU A 83 6.46 1.93 17.97
N VAL A 84 5.29 1.65 17.40
CA VAL A 84 4.09 2.47 17.58
C VAL A 84 2.92 1.50 17.84
N ASN A 85 2.24 1.67 18.96
CA ASN A 85 1.15 0.79 19.39
C ASN A 85 1.55 -0.71 19.46
N GLY A 86 2.70 -1.00 20.06
CA GLY A 86 3.18 -2.37 20.26
C GLY A 86 3.71 -3.07 19.01
N LYS A 87 3.87 -2.36 17.88
CA LYS A 87 4.41 -2.94 16.63
C LYS A 87 5.38 -2.00 15.93
N LYS A 88 6.46 -2.56 15.40
CA LYS A 88 7.47 -1.85 14.64
C LYS A 88 6.98 -1.61 13.21
N ARG A 89 6.68 -0.37 12.85
CA ARG A 89 6.07 -0.04 11.56
C ARG A 89 6.79 1.06 10.80
N TRP A 90 7.66 1.84 11.47
CA TRP A 90 8.27 3.03 10.92
C TRP A 90 9.78 2.94 10.94
N LEU A 91 10.41 3.30 9.82
CA LEU A 91 11.84 3.56 9.72
C LEU A 91 12.07 5.08 9.68
N GLY A 92 13.13 5.56 10.37
CA GLY A 92 13.51 6.97 10.39
C GLY A 92 13.36 7.60 11.76
N VAL A 93 13.80 8.87 11.85
CA VAL A 93 13.85 9.65 13.09
C VAL A 93 13.05 10.94 12.92
N GLY A 94 12.17 11.19 13.87
CA GLY A 94 11.40 12.44 13.91
C GLY A 94 10.42 12.61 12.75
N PRO A 95 10.39 13.79 12.10
CA PRO A 95 9.45 14.08 11.02
C PRO A 95 9.74 13.35 9.71
N LEU A 96 10.95 12.80 9.53
CA LEU A 96 11.37 12.02 8.37
C LEU A 96 11.22 10.52 8.66
N SER A 97 10.00 10.09 8.96
CA SER A 97 9.67 8.69 9.14
C SER A 97 8.99 8.13 7.89
N PHE A 98 9.48 6.98 7.46
CA PHE A 98 9.00 6.25 6.29
C PHE A 98 8.40 4.91 6.70
N GLN A 99 7.27 4.54 6.12
CA GLN A 99 6.64 3.25 6.36
C GLN A 99 6.96 2.28 5.22
N PRO A 100 7.80 1.25 5.43
CA PRO A 100 8.20 0.32 4.39
C PRO A 100 7.05 -0.39 3.70
N THR A 101 5.94 -0.64 4.39
CA THR A 101 4.76 -1.29 3.81
C THR A 101 4.13 -0.50 2.67
N GLU A 102 4.27 0.83 2.64
CA GLU A 102 3.80 1.65 1.52
C GLU A 102 4.64 1.39 0.26
N PHE A 103 5.96 1.27 0.44
CA PHE A 103 6.86 0.91 -0.65
C PHE A 103 6.59 -0.51 -1.19
N VAL A 104 6.36 -1.47 -0.29
CA VAL A 104 6.01 -2.86 -0.66
C VAL A 104 4.80 -2.91 -1.59
N LYS A 105 3.74 -2.16 -1.28
CA LYS A 105 2.53 -2.11 -2.10
C LYS A 105 2.83 -1.64 -3.53
N ILE A 106 3.58 -0.57 -3.66
CA ILE A 106 3.96 -0.02 -4.97
C ILE A 106 4.85 -1.00 -5.74
N ALA A 107 5.90 -1.52 -5.09
CA ALA A 107 6.83 -2.47 -5.70
C ALA A 107 6.12 -3.74 -6.18
N LEU A 108 5.18 -4.27 -5.39
CA LEU A 108 4.39 -5.43 -5.75
C LEU A 108 3.47 -5.15 -6.95
N ILE A 109 2.77 -4.01 -6.96
CA ILE A 109 1.91 -3.63 -8.09
C ILE A 109 2.72 -3.60 -9.38
N VAL A 110 3.88 -2.95 -9.36
CA VAL A 110 4.73 -2.81 -10.55
C VAL A 110 5.28 -4.17 -11.01
N LEU A 111 5.72 -5.01 -10.07
CA LEU A 111 6.19 -6.37 -10.37
C LEU A 111 5.07 -7.22 -10.99
N LEU A 112 3.91 -7.27 -10.33
CA LEU A 112 2.79 -8.08 -10.81
C LEU A 112 2.29 -7.59 -12.16
N ALA A 113 2.24 -6.27 -12.40
CA ALA A 113 1.90 -5.71 -13.70
C ALA A 113 2.87 -6.17 -14.78
N ALA A 114 4.19 -6.10 -14.53
CA ALA A 114 5.21 -6.57 -15.46
C ALA A 114 5.09 -8.08 -15.73
N VAL A 115 4.92 -8.89 -14.69
CA VAL A 115 4.78 -10.36 -14.80
C VAL A 115 3.50 -10.74 -15.58
N ILE A 116 2.37 -10.14 -15.25
CA ILE A 116 1.09 -10.43 -15.90
C ILE A 116 1.14 -10.02 -17.39
N THR A 117 1.73 -8.86 -17.68
CA THR A 117 1.88 -8.38 -19.06
C THR A 117 2.77 -9.29 -19.89
N THR A 118 3.89 -9.76 -19.35
CA THR A 118 4.78 -10.70 -20.05
C THR A 118 4.14 -12.08 -20.26
N MET A 119 3.28 -12.52 -19.32
CA MET A 119 2.53 -13.78 -19.47
C MET A 119 1.38 -13.69 -20.49
N GLY A 120 0.79 -12.52 -20.65
CA GLY A 120 -0.34 -12.29 -21.56
C GLY A 120 -1.46 -13.32 -21.37
N MET A 121 -1.93 -13.96 -22.45
CA MET A 121 -2.99 -14.97 -22.38
C MET A 121 -2.64 -16.23 -21.57
N LYS A 122 -1.34 -16.48 -21.33
CA LYS A 122 -0.90 -17.63 -20.54
C LYS A 122 -1.25 -17.50 -19.07
N ILE A 123 -1.61 -16.30 -18.59
CA ILE A 123 -2.04 -16.06 -17.20
C ILE A 123 -3.26 -16.92 -16.80
N ASN A 124 -4.10 -17.30 -17.76
CA ASN A 124 -5.27 -18.15 -17.51
C ASN A 124 -4.94 -19.61 -17.12
N LYS A 125 -3.68 -20.03 -17.23
CA LYS A 125 -3.24 -21.34 -16.75
C LYS A 125 -3.05 -21.31 -15.23
N TRP A 126 -3.56 -22.33 -14.53
CA TRP A 126 -3.44 -22.46 -13.07
C TRP A 126 -2.01 -22.32 -12.53
N LYS A 127 -1.01 -22.85 -13.28
CA LYS A 127 0.41 -22.69 -12.92
C LYS A 127 0.85 -21.24 -12.84
N ASN A 128 0.41 -20.43 -13.80
CA ASN A 128 0.82 -19.01 -13.88
C ASN A 128 0.08 -18.16 -12.83
N MET A 129 -1.18 -18.49 -12.55
CA MET A 129 -1.91 -17.89 -11.41
C MET A 129 -1.23 -18.25 -10.09
N GLY A 130 -0.85 -19.53 -9.92
CA GLY A 130 -0.11 -20.00 -8.76
C GLY A 130 1.25 -19.30 -8.60
N TYR A 131 1.94 -19.00 -9.71
CA TYR A 131 3.20 -18.24 -9.67
C TYR A 131 3.01 -16.81 -9.12
N VAL A 132 1.96 -16.11 -9.55
CA VAL A 132 1.63 -14.76 -9.02
C VAL A 132 1.31 -14.82 -7.54
N VAL A 133 0.55 -15.83 -7.11
CA VAL A 133 0.25 -16.07 -5.69
C VAL A 133 1.53 -16.39 -4.91
N ALA A 134 2.41 -17.22 -5.45
CA ALA A 134 3.69 -17.57 -4.83
C ALA A 134 4.64 -16.38 -4.67
N LEU A 135 4.58 -15.40 -5.58
CA LEU A 135 5.30 -14.12 -5.41
C LEU A 135 4.68 -13.24 -4.34
N THR A 136 3.36 -13.27 -4.18
CA THR A 136 2.65 -12.38 -3.27
C THR A 136 2.68 -12.87 -1.82
N LEU A 137 2.43 -14.16 -1.58
CA LEU A 137 2.24 -14.70 -0.23
C LEU A 137 3.43 -14.48 0.72
N PRO A 138 4.70 -14.68 0.31
CA PRO A 138 5.82 -14.50 1.24
C PRO A 138 5.95 -13.05 1.71
N ILE A 139 5.83 -12.07 0.79
CA ILE A 139 5.92 -10.66 1.16
C ILE A 139 4.68 -10.20 1.96
N ALA A 140 3.50 -10.72 1.60
CA ALA A 140 2.27 -10.45 2.37
C ALA A 140 2.36 -10.99 3.79
N GLY A 141 2.96 -12.17 3.98
CA GLY A 141 3.22 -12.76 5.29
C GLY A 141 4.15 -11.89 6.14
N LEU A 142 5.27 -11.43 5.59
CA LEU A 142 6.20 -10.52 6.27
C LEU A 142 5.52 -9.19 6.66
N VAL A 143 4.68 -8.65 5.77
CA VAL A 143 3.91 -7.44 6.07
C VAL A 143 2.87 -7.70 7.16
N ALA A 144 2.16 -8.83 7.12
CA ALA A 144 1.12 -9.18 8.08
C ALA A 144 1.66 -9.37 9.50
N MET A 145 2.88 -9.87 9.66
CA MET A 145 3.56 -9.99 10.97
C MET A 145 3.68 -8.63 11.67
N ASN A 146 3.95 -7.56 10.93
CA ASN A 146 4.07 -6.21 11.46
C ASN A 146 2.73 -5.45 11.44
N ASN A 147 1.89 -5.69 10.42
CA ASN A 147 0.61 -5.04 10.25
C ASN A 147 -0.35 -5.91 9.44
N LEU A 148 -1.26 -6.59 10.14
CA LEU A 148 -2.22 -7.51 9.53
C LEU A 148 -3.10 -6.82 8.48
N SER A 149 -3.59 -5.61 8.76
CA SER A 149 -4.41 -4.84 7.81
C SER A 149 -3.66 -4.57 6.49
N SER A 150 -2.38 -4.20 6.58
CA SER A 150 -1.54 -3.98 5.38
C SER A 150 -1.26 -5.28 4.64
N GLY A 151 -1.10 -6.41 5.35
CA GLY A 151 -0.96 -7.73 4.74
C GLY A 151 -2.20 -8.14 3.93
N ILE A 152 -3.38 -7.89 4.49
CA ILE A 152 -4.67 -8.12 3.79
C ILE A 152 -4.76 -7.25 2.53
N ILE A 153 -4.36 -5.98 2.62
CA ILE A 153 -4.35 -5.08 1.45
C ILE A 153 -3.40 -5.59 0.36
N VAL A 154 -2.22 -6.07 0.73
CA VAL A 154 -1.24 -6.65 -0.22
C VAL A 154 -1.82 -7.87 -0.93
N CYS A 155 -2.49 -8.78 -0.22
CA CYS A 155 -3.21 -9.90 -0.82
C CYS A 155 -4.37 -9.42 -1.71
N GLY A 156 -5.12 -8.41 -1.28
CA GLY A 156 -6.20 -7.80 -2.03
C GLY A 156 -5.74 -7.19 -3.37
N ILE A 157 -4.59 -6.53 -3.37
CA ILE A 157 -3.97 -6.00 -4.61
C ILE A 157 -3.72 -7.13 -5.61
N ALA A 158 -3.06 -8.21 -5.19
CA ALA A 158 -2.79 -9.36 -6.07
C ALA A 158 -4.07 -10.03 -6.57
N PHE A 159 -5.05 -10.18 -5.69
CA PHE A 159 -6.37 -10.71 -6.03
C PHE A 159 -7.05 -9.88 -7.13
N VAL A 160 -7.13 -8.56 -6.96
CA VAL A 160 -7.75 -7.65 -7.93
C VAL A 160 -6.99 -7.67 -9.26
N MET A 161 -5.64 -7.64 -9.23
CA MET A 161 -4.83 -7.67 -10.43
C MET A 161 -5.02 -8.97 -11.22
N LEU A 162 -5.05 -10.12 -10.54
CA LEU A 162 -5.36 -11.41 -11.17
C LEU A 162 -6.80 -11.43 -11.68
N PHE A 163 -7.78 -10.99 -10.89
CA PHE A 163 -9.19 -10.95 -11.27
C PHE A 163 -9.44 -10.17 -12.54
N VAL A 164 -8.81 -9.00 -12.69
CA VAL A 164 -8.93 -8.16 -13.90
C VAL A 164 -8.24 -8.83 -15.10
N SER A 165 -7.07 -9.46 -14.88
CA SER A 165 -6.23 -9.99 -15.94
C SER A 165 -6.68 -11.34 -16.47
N CYS A 166 -7.34 -12.16 -15.65
CA CYS A 166 -7.80 -13.51 -16.05
C CYS A 166 -9.17 -13.46 -16.71
N LYS A 167 -9.34 -14.22 -17.80
CA LYS A 167 -10.65 -14.44 -18.43
C LYS A 167 -11.53 -15.38 -17.61
N VAL A 168 -10.92 -16.40 -16.99
CA VAL A 168 -11.62 -17.38 -16.15
C VAL A 168 -11.84 -16.79 -14.76
N LYS A 169 -13.10 -16.48 -14.43
CA LYS A 169 -13.48 -15.82 -13.16
C LYS A 169 -13.88 -16.79 -12.06
N TRP A 170 -14.22 -18.02 -12.38
CA TRP A 170 -14.73 -19.01 -11.43
C TRP A 170 -13.87 -19.21 -10.16
N PRO A 171 -12.51 -19.34 -10.27
CA PRO A 171 -11.68 -19.52 -9.07
C PRO A 171 -11.76 -18.38 -8.07
N PHE A 172 -12.00 -17.15 -8.57
CA PHE A 172 -12.06 -15.97 -7.74
C PHE A 172 -13.36 -15.89 -6.95
N PHE A 173 -14.47 -16.34 -7.52
CA PHE A 173 -15.74 -16.42 -6.80
C PHE A 173 -15.70 -17.45 -5.68
N SER A 174 -15.05 -18.59 -5.88
CA SER A 174 -14.90 -19.61 -4.84
C SER A 174 -14.00 -19.13 -3.69
N ILE A 175 -12.88 -18.47 -4.01
CA ILE A 175 -11.99 -17.87 -2.98
C ILE A 175 -12.70 -16.74 -2.23
N GLY A 176 -13.43 -15.88 -2.95
CA GLY A 176 -14.21 -14.79 -2.34
C GLY A 176 -15.30 -15.31 -1.41
N ALA A 177 -16.02 -16.33 -1.81
CA ALA A 177 -17.04 -16.98 -0.99
C ALA A 177 -16.43 -17.62 0.28
N LEU A 178 -15.28 -18.31 0.13
CA LEU A 178 -14.53 -18.89 1.25
C LEU A 178 -14.04 -17.80 2.22
N GLY A 179 -13.54 -16.68 1.73
CA GLY A 179 -13.11 -15.55 2.54
C GLY A 179 -14.27 -14.90 3.32
N LEU A 180 -15.44 -14.77 2.68
CA LEU A 180 -16.64 -14.24 3.34
C LEU A 180 -17.17 -15.20 4.42
N THR A 181 -17.18 -16.51 4.16
CA THR A 181 -17.59 -17.49 5.15
C THR A 181 -16.67 -17.53 6.36
N THR A 182 -15.34 -17.48 6.16
CA THR A 182 -14.38 -17.42 7.26
C THR A 182 -14.54 -16.16 8.10
N LEU A 183 -14.80 -15.01 7.48
CA LEU A 183 -15.10 -13.76 8.20
C LEU A 183 -16.41 -13.83 8.98
N ALA A 184 -17.44 -14.47 8.44
CA ALA A 184 -18.73 -14.63 9.10
C ALA A 184 -18.65 -15.59 10.30
N PHE A 185 -17.79 -16.61 10.24
CA PHE A 185 -17.60 -17.57 11.35
C PHE A 185 -16.51 -17.14 12.34
N ALA A 186 -15.60 -16.23 11.98
CA ALA A 186 -14.54 -15.71 12.86
C ALA A 186 -14.94 -14.39 13.55
N GLY A 187 -16.11 -13.83 13.26
CA GLY A 187 -16.69 -12.71 14.00
C GLY A 187 -17.20 -13.17 15.36
N PRO A 188 -16.96 -12.41 16.45
CA PRO A 188 -17.43 -12.72 17.78
C PRO A 188 -18.95 -12.70 17.89
#